data_4a08526534b26ff4dbc6e66bb18b9414
#
_entry.id   4a08526534b26ff4dbc6e66bb18b9414
#
_cell.length_a   1.000
_cell.length_b   1.000
_cell.length_c   1.000
_cell.angle_alpha   90.00
_cell.angle_beta   90.00
_cell.angle_gamma   90.00
#
_symmetry.space_group_name_H-M   'P 1'
#
loop_
_entity.id
_entity.type
_entity.pdbx_description
1 polymer ?
#
loop_
_entity_poly.entity_id
_entity_poly.type
_entity_poly.pdbx_seq_one_letter_code
_entity_poly.pdbx_strand_id
1 'polypeptide(L)'
;MIVFKVFAAYMGVIATSAVAHPAPNNHQDAGLVSDILTKFHQNDYKLKFERVELVRFNKQYLKKLEVVTYKYNRTSPVVNVTWMYGTDLPDYDAVVQAYRFTSNEYRLFPLRFQMSVCGAIKTSAAGLQTLTHCGNFTGCPFLKDVPTRACNWSPDETRFPPFIPDGEYMLEIQMIFRNAELYVLRAYSSIYRPIVKK
;
A
#
# COMPACT_ATOMS: atom_id res chain seq x y z
N MET A 1 76.78 -25.62 0.69
CA MET A 1 76.85 -24.48 -0.23
C MET A 1 75.51 -24.35 -0.89
N ILE A 2 74.65 -23.54 -0.34
CA ILE A 2 73.19 -23.43 -0.75
C ILE A 2 72.95 -21.97 -1.04
N VAL A 3 72.57 -21.71 -2.30
CA VAL A 3 72.26 -20.37 -2.81
C VAL A 3 70.76 -20.10 -2.60
N PHE A 4 70.39 -19.15 -1.74
CA PHE A 4 69.07 -18.67 -1.58
C PHE A 4 68.79 -17.56 -2.63
N LYS A 5 67.81 -17.82 -3.53
CA LYS A 5 67.29 -16.78 -4.40
C LYS A 5 66.15 -16.12 -3.68
N VAL A 6 66.24 -14.80 -3.51
CA VAL A 6 65.23 -13.92 -2.98
C VAL A 6 64.19 -13.63 -4.10
N PHE A 7 62.94 -14.04 -3.92
CA PHE A 7 61.82 -13.61 -4.73
C PHE A 7 61.17 -12.40 -4.06
N ALA A 8 61.34 -11.23 -4.67
CA ALA A 8 60.60 -10.04 -4.30
C ALA A 8 59.18 -10.15 -4.84
N ALA A 9 58.22 -10.30 -3.94
CA ALA A 9 56.79 -10.25 -4.28
C ALA A 9 56.35 -8.79 -4.44
N TYR A 10 55.95 -8.42 -5.64
CA TYR A 10 55.28 -7.18 -5.95
C TYR A 10 53.83 -7.26 -5.45
N MET A 11 53.53 -6.64 -4.33
CA MET A 11 52.17 -6.44 -3.89
C MET A 11 51.60 -5.22 -4.63
N GLY A 12 50.89 -5.48 -5.71
CA GLY A 12 50.04 -4.47 -6.35
C GLY A 12 48.81 -4.18 -5.48
N VAL A 13 48.78 -3.01 -4.87
CA VAL A 13 47.59 -2.48 -4.19
C VAL A 13 46.58 -2.11 -5.25
N ILE A 14 45.58 -2.99 -5.47
CA ILE A 14 44.41 -2.65 -6.27
C ILE A 14 43.49 -1.79 -5.38
N ALA A 15 43.54 -0.47 -5.55
CA ALA A 15 42.55 0.42 -4.97
C ALA A 15 41.22 0.21 -5.71
N THR A 16 40.34 -0.62 -5.13
CA THR A 16 38.95 -0.70 -5.58
C THR A 16 38.25 0.59 -5.16
N SER A 17 38.09 1.50 -6.10
CA SER A 17 37.17 2.66 -5.95
C SER A 17 35.76 2.11 -5.80
N ALA A 18 35.25 2.08 -4.56
CA ALA A 18 33.86 1.84 -4.31
C ALA A 18 33.07 3.03 -4.89
N VAL A 19 32.49 2.83 -6.06
CA VAL A 19 31.50 3.75 -6.60
C VAL A 19 30.30 3.66 -5.67
N ALA A 20 30.16 4.64 -4.79
CA ALA A 20 28.97 4.81 -3.98
C ALA A 20 27.79 5.06 -4.93
N HIS A 21 26.93 4.08 -5.12
CA HIS A 21 25.66 4.29 -5.77
C HIS A 21 24.83 5.21 -4.85
N PRO A 22 24.35 6.38 -5.33
CA PRO A 22 23.45 7.19 -4.52
C PRO A 22 22.22 6.34 -4.19
N ALA A 23 21.84 6.31 -2.92
CA ALA A 23 20.60 5.69 -2.49
C ALA A 23 19.45 6.30 -3.29
N PRO A 24 18.50 5.49 -3.81
CA PRO A 24 17.37 6.02 -4.57
C PRO A 24 16.61 7.02 -3.70
N ASN A 25 16.41 8.24 -4.23
CA ASN A 25 15.60 9.29 -3.59
C ASN A 25 14.14 8.87 -3.61
N ASN A 26 13.69 8.17 -2.56
CA ASN A 26 12.34 7.61 -2.43
C ASN A 26 11.19 8.65 -2.56
N HIS A 27 11.47 9.96 -2.43
CA HIS A 27 10.43 10.99 -2.54
C HIS A 27 10.04 11.34 -3.98
N GLN A 28 10.94 11.21 -4.97
CA GLN A 28 10.61 11.49 -6.37
C GLN A 28 9.79 10.35 -6.99
N ASP A 29 10.06 9.10 -6.60
CA ASP A 29 9.34 7.93 -7.13
C ASP A 29 7.90 7.85 -6.60
N ALA A 30 7.65 8.26 -5.35
CA ALA A 30 6.31 8.28 -4.76
C ALA A 30 5.37 9.28 -5.47
N GLY A 31 5.89 10.43 -5.92
CA GLY A 31 5.13 11.42 -6.70
C GLY A 31 4.73 10.88 -8.08
N LEU A 32 5.65 10.22 -8.76
CA LEU A 32 5.40 9.66 -10.10
C LEU A 32 4.37 8.52 -10.07
N VAL A 33 4.45 7.65 -9.07
CA VAL A 33 3.49 6.55 -8.89
C VAL A 33 2.11 7.08 -8.53
N SER A 34 2.01 8.11 -7.69
CA SER A 34 0.76 8.79 -7.40
C SER A 34 0.11 9.34 -8.68
N ASP A 35 0.85 10.02 -9.54
CA ASP A 35 0.36 10.56 -10.81
C ASP A 35 -0.10 9.48 -11.80
N ILE A 36 0.55 8.32 -11.81
CA ILE A 36 0.14 7.20 -12.65
C ILE A 36 -1.16 6.58 -12.14
N LEU A 37 -1.30 6.38 -10.83
CA LEU A 37 -2.49 5.79 -10.22
C LEU A 37 -3.74 6.67 -10.38
N THR A 38 -3.58 8.00 -10.50
CA THR A 38 -4.70 8.92 -10.76
C THR A 38 -5.28 8.82 -12.15
N LYS A 39 -4.50 8.32 -13.10
CA LYS A 39 -4.87 8.21 -14.51
C LYS A 39 -5.53 6.87 -14.85
N PHE A 40 -5.57 5.93 -13.91
CA PHE A 40 -6.25 4.68 -14.16
C PHE A 40 -7.76 4.90 -14.26
N HIS A 41 -8.30 4.50 -15.38
CA HIS A 41 -9.72 4.36 -15.60
C HIS A 41 -9.93 3.06 -16.37
N GLN A 42 -10.40 2.03 -15.67
CA GLN A 42 -10.60 0.72 -16.25
C GLN A 42 -12.09 0.33 -16.28
N ASN A 43 -12.46 -0.48 -17.25
CA ASN A 43 -13.77 -1.08 -17.40
C ASN A 43 -13.69 -2.54 -17.94
N ASP A 44 -12.48 -3.13 -17.91
CA ASP A 44 -12.21 -4.44 -18.49
C ASP A 44 -12.53 -5.60 -17.55
N TYR A 45 -12.70 -5.33 -16.25
CA TYR A 45 -13.09 -6.32 -15.25
C TYR A 45 -14.03 -5.72 -14.19
N LYS A 46 -14.63 -6.58 -13.39
CA LYS A 46 -15.38 -6.28 -12.19
C LYS A 46 -14.61 -6.70 -10.95
N LEU A 47 -14.71 -5.92 -9.90
CA LEU A 47 -14.11 -6.19 -8.60
C LEU A 47 -15.22 -6.55 -7.61
N LYS A 48 -15.18 -7.77 -7.08
CA LYS A 48 -16.01 -8.16 -5.95
C LYS A 48 -15.19 -7.97 -4.68
N PHE A 49 -15.42 -6.84 -4.02
CA PHE A 49 -14.82 -6.58 -2.71
C PHE A 49 -15.41 -7.53 -1.65
N GLU A 50 -14.57 -8.03 -0.74
CA GLU A 50 -15.00 -8.98 0.28
C GLU A 50 -14.87 -8.39 1.68
N ARG A 51 -13.66 -8.01 2.09
CA ARG A 51 -13.40 -7.47 3.42
C ARG A 51 -12.04 -6.78 3.53
N VAL A 52 -11.90 -6.01 4.62
CA VAL A 52 -10.60 -5.52 5.12
C VAL A 52 -10.42 -6.03 6.55
N GLU A 53 -9.22 -6.49 6.84
CA GLU A 53 -8.80 -6.95 8.16
C GLU A 53 -7.67 -6.07 8.70
N LEU A 54 -7.74 -5.70 9.97
CA LEU A 54 -6.63 -5.10 10.70
C LEU A 54 -5.72 -6.21 11.19
N VAL A 55 -4.48 -6.25 10.69
CA VAL A 55 -3.49 -7.27 11.10
C VAL A 55 -2.83 -6.86 12.42
N ARG A 56 -2.35 -5.62 12.49
CA ARG A 56 -1.69 -5.03 13.66
C ARG A 56 -1.60 -3.52 13.56
N PHE A 57 -1.40 -2.86 14.68
CA PHE A 57 -1.09 -1.43 14.72
C PHE A 57 -0.12 -1.10 15.85
N ASN A 58 0.60 0.00 15.69
CA ASN A 58 1.61 0.49 16.61
C ASN A 58 0.98 1.44 17.64
N LYS A 59 0.92 1.00 18.89
CA LYS A 59 0.33 1.76 20.00
C LYS A 59 1.09 3.04 20.38
N GLN A 60 2.32 3.21 19.91
CA GLN A 60 3.06 4.47 20.09
C GLN A 60 2.46 5.62 19.28
N TYR A 61 1.90 5.29 18.10
CA TYR A 61 1.34 6.27 17.16
C TYR A 61 -0.18 6.33 17.18
N LEU A 62 -0.85 5.22 17.49
CA LEU A 62 -2.31 5.13 17.49
C LEU A 62 -2.81 4.69 18.87
N LYS A 63 -3.68 5.49 19.48
CA LYS A 63 -4.41 5.13 20.71
C LYS A 63 -5.57 4.18 20.42
N LYS A 64 -6.18 4.32 19.25
CA LYS A 64 -7.26 3.45 18.77
C LYS A 64 -7.14 3.26 17.25
N LEU A 65 -7.39 2.04 16.80
CA LEU A 65 -7.66 1.72 15.40
C LEU A 65 -8.61 0.53 15.36
N GLU A 66 -9.72 0.71 14.68
CA GLU A 66 -10.74 -0.32 14.48
C GLU A 66 -11.18 -0.30 13.04
N VAL A 67 -11.21 -1.46 12.40
CA VAL A 67 -11.63 -1.65 11.01
C VAL A 67 -12.69 -2.71 10.99
N VAL A 68 -13.88 -2.37 10.55
CA VAL A 68 -15.02 -3.27 10.50
C VAL A 68 -15.59 -3.32 9.11
N THR A 69 -15.59 -4.51 8.51
CA THR A 69 -16.31 -4.77 7.26
C THR A 69 -17.69 -5.33 7.57
N TYR A 70 -18.72 -4.75 7.00
CA TYR A 70 -20.09 -5.26 7.10
C TYR A 70 -20.83 -5.13 5.76
N LYS A 71 -21.94 -5.84 5.63
CA LYS A 71 -22.78 -5.73 4.43
C LYS A 71 -23.76 -4.57 4.58
N TYR A 72 -23.58 -3.52 3.76
CA TYR A 72 -24.52 -2.42 3.69
C TYR A 72 -25.87 -2.88 3.15
N ASN A 73 -25.83 -3.80 2.18
CA ASN A 73 -26.97 -4.54 1.66
C ASN A 73 -26.54 -5.99 1.38
N ARG A 74 -27.42 -6.82 0.78
CA ARG A 74 -27.12 -8.25 0.53
C ARG A 74 -25.86 -8.49 -0.30
N THR A 75 -25.42 -7.53 -1.11
CA THR A 75 -24.37 -7.72 -2.13
C THR A 75 -23.16 -6.79 -1.97
N SER A 76 -23.27 -5.73 -1.17
CA SER A 76 -22.27 -4.66 -1.13
C SER A 76 -21.63 -4.57 0.25
N PRO A 77 -20.48 -5.22 0.46
CA PRO A 77 -19.70 -5.01 1.67
C PRO A 77 -19.09 -3.60 1.66
N VAL A 78 -19.07 -2.98 2.84
CA VAL A 78 -18.48 -1.66 3.08
C VAL A 78 -17.63 -1.71 4.35
N VAL A 79 -16.74 -0.74 4.49
CA VAL A 79 -15.80 -0.65 5.60
C VAL A 79 -16.08 0.60 6.42
N ASN A 80 -16.14 0.42 7.73
CA ASN A 80 -16.04 1.48 8.71
C ASN A 80 -14.65 1.46 9.33
N VAL A 81 -14.05 2.63 9.46
CA VAL A 81 -12.76 2.78 10.14
C VAL A 81 -12.93 3.83 11.23
N THR A 82 -12.47 3.50 12.43
CA THR A 82 -12.39 4.43 13.56
C THR A 82 -10.96 4.46 14.04
N TRP A 83 -10.41 5.66 14.20
CA TRP A 83 -9.03 5.81 14.69
C TRP A 83 -8.87 7.02 15.60
N MET A 84 -7.80 7.00 16.38
CA MET A 84 -7.32 8.13 17.14
C MET A 84 -5.79 8.06 17.20
N TYR A 85 -5.14 9.04 16.60
CA TYR A 85 -3.68 9.15 16.62
C TYR A 85 -3.19 9.71 17.96
N GLY A 86 -2.03 9.23 18.42
CA GLY A 86 -1.33 9.75 19.58
C GLY A 86 -0.35 10.87 19.28
N THR A 87 -0.18 11.22 17.99
CA THR A 87 0.68 12.30 17.50
C THR A 87 0.08 12.89 16.23
N ASP A 88 0.43 14.14 15.90
CA ASP A 88 0.04 14.75 14.64
C ASP A 88 0.82 14.13 13.49
N LEU A 89 0.11 13.74 12.44
CA LEU A 89 0.68 13.21 11.22
C LEU A 89 0.26 14.12 10.06
N PRO A 90 1.18 14.92 9.51
CA PRO A 90 0.86 15.77 8.35
C PRO A 90 0.52 14.91 7.12
N ASP A 91 1.25 13.83 6.95
CA ASP A 91 1.05 12.78 5.93
C ASP A 91 1.86 11.54 6.31
N TYR A 92 1.57 10.41 5.67
CA TYR A 92 2.32 9.17 5.78
C TYR A 92 2.14 8.33 4.51
N ASP A 93 2.99 7.34 4.32
CA ASP A 93 2.99 6.52 3.12
C ASP A 93 2.22 5.21 3.32
N ALA A 94 1.52 4.80 2.26
CA ALA A 94 0.98 3.47 2.10
C ALA A 94 1.87 2.67 1.14
N VAL A 95 2.39 1.55 1.59
CA VAL A 95 3.05 0.54 0.75
C VAL A 95 2.07 -0.59 0.52
N VAL A 96 1.71 -0.82 -0.73
CA VAL A 96 0.74 -1.85 -1.13
C VAL A 96 1.46 -2.95 -1.85
N GLN A 97 1.27 -4.19 -1.39
CA GLN A 97 1.74 -5.41 -2.03
C GLN A 97 0.56 -6.32 -2.33
N ALA A 98 0.43 -6.73 -3.59
CA ALA A 98 -0.60 -7.67 -4.00
C ALA A 98 -0.13 -9.13 -3.86
N TYR A 99 -1.06 -9.98 -3.51
CA TYR A 99 -0.95 -11.44 -3.49
C TYR A 99 -2.12 -12.03 -4.25
N ARG A 100 -1.88 -13.09 -5.02
CA ARG A 100 -2.93 -13.82 -5.73
C ARG A 100 -3.11 -15.20 -5.11
N PHE A 101 -4.35 -15.62 -4.92
CA PHE A 101 -4.67 -16.95 -4.41
C PHE A 101 -4.47 -18.00 -5.51
N THR A 102 -3.53 -18.92 -5.28
CA THR A 102 -3.21 -20.02 -6.19
C THR A 102 -2.73 -21.23 -5.38
N SER A 103 -3.16 -22.42 -5.76
CA SER A 103 -2.76 -23.67 -5.07
C SER A 103 -3.05 -23.62 -3.54
N ASN A 104 -4.21 -23.09 -3.16
CA ASN A 104 -4.71 -22.95 -1.77
C ASN A 104 -3.88 -22.02 -0.87
N GLU A 105 -3.09 -21.11 -1.43
CA GLU A 105 -2.36 -20.10 -0.67
C GLU A 105 -2.27 -18.77 -1.43
N TYR A 106 -2.05 -17.68 -0.69
CA TYR A 106 -1.76 -16.37 -1.26
C TYR A 106 -0.28 -16.28 -1.61
N ARG A 107 0.04 -16.23 -2.90
CA ARG A 107 1.39 -16.08 -3.45
C ARG A 107 1.62 -14.66 -3.91
N LEU A 108 2.86 -14.21 -3.77
CA LEU A 108 3.28 -12.88 -4.21
C LEU A 108 2.89 -12.65 -5.67
N PHE A 109 2.17 -11.55 -5.91
CA PHE A 109 1.85 -11.08 -7.24
C PHE A 109 2.72 -9.85 -7.56
N PRO A 110 3.25 -9.70 -8.79
CA PRO A 110 4.22 -8.65 -9.12
C PRO A 110 3.56 -7.27 -9.28
N LEU A 111 2.74 -6.89 -8.31
CA LEU A 111 2.15 -5.56 -8.20
C LEU A 111 2.48 -5.03 -6.81
N ARG A 112 3.42 -4.10 -6.77
CA ARG A 112 3.82 -3.38 -5.56
C ARG A 112 3.99 -1.91 -5.89
N PHE A 113 3.45 -1.05 -5.03
CA PHE A 113 3.61 0.40 -5.17
C PHE A 113 3.56 1.09 -3.80
N GLN A 114 4.06 2.31 -3.77
CA GLN A 114 4.04 3.18 -2.60
C GLN A 114 3.41 4.51 -3.00
N MET A 115 2.61 5.09 -2.11
CA MET A 115 1.98 6.37 -2.32
C MET A 115 1.81 7.12 -1.00
N SER A 116 1.81 8.45 -1.05
CA SER A 116 1.35 9.29 0.06
C SER A 116 -0.14 9.08 0.28
N VAL A 117 -0.55 8.89 1.52
CA VAL A 117 -1.97 8.69 1.86
C VAL A 117 -2.78 9.94 1.59
N CYS A 118 -2.25 11.12 1.92
CA CYS A 118 -2.92 12.38 1.60
C CYS A 118 -3.04 12.62 0.09
N GLY A 119 -2.00 12.28 -0.67
CA GLY A 119 -2.04 12.28 -2.12
C GLY A 119 -3.10 11.33 -2.68
N ALA A 120 -3.16 10.10 -2.16
CA ALA A 120 -4.13 9.09 -2.58
C ALA A 120 -5.60 9.50 -2.30
N ILE A 121 -5.84 10.13 -1.15
CA ILE A 121 -7.17 10.69 -0.82
C ILE A 121 -7.53 11.83 -1.77
N LYS A 122 -6.62 12.79 -1.97
CA LYS A 122 -6.82 13.96 -2.84
C LYS A 122 -7.11 13.55 -4.29
N THR A 123 -6.44 12.54 -4.78
CA THR A 123 -6.59 12.03 -6.15
C THR A 123 -7.67 10.96 -6.28
N SER A 124 -8.31 10.60 -5.17
CA SER A 124 -9.34 9.54 -5.11
C SER A 124 -8.83 8.18 -5.62
N ALA A 125 -7.57 7.81 -5.32
CA ALA A 125 -7.05 6.49 -5.65
C ALA A 125 -7.96 5.42 -5.03
N ALA A 126 -8.36 4.42 -5.82
CA ALA A 126 -9.30 3.37 -5.41
C ALA A 126 -10.61 3.88 -4.75
N GLY A 127 -11.01 5.14 -5.00
CA GLY A 127 -12.18 5.76 -4.39
C GLY A 127 -11.96 6.29 -2.96
N LEU A 128 -10.72 6.51 -2.51
CA LEU A 128 -10.40 6.93 -1.14
C LEU A 128 -10.99 8.29 -0.75
N GLN A 129 -11.29 9.18 -1.71
CA GLN A 129 -11.96 10.44 -1.42
C GLN A 129 -13.32 10.25 -0.74
N THR A 130 -14.01 9.15 -1.02
CA THR A 130 -15.32 8.87 -0.42
C THR A 130 -15.26 8.61 1.09
N LEU A 131 -14.08 8.38 1.67
CA LEU A 131 -13.88 8.32 3.12
C LEU A 131 -14.32 9.60 3.85
N THR A 132 -14.33 10.74 3.17
CA THR A 132 -14.76 12.03 3.72
C THR A 132 -16.26 12.25 3.66
N HIS A 133 -17.02 11.38 2.99
CA HIS A 133 -18.47 11.56 2.78
C HIS A 133 -19.32 11.10 3.97
N CYS A 134 -18.73 10.30 4.88
CA CYS A 134 -19.45 9.75 6.03
C CYS A 134 -18.55 9.73 7.26
N GLY A 135 -19.08 10.18 8.39
CA GLY A 135 -18.35 10.33 9.63
C GLY A 135 -17.87 11.76 9.85
N ASN A 136 -16.77 11.91 10.57
CA ASN A 136 -16.16 13.22 10.86
C ASN A 136 -14.75 13.37 10.24
N PHE A 137 -14.36 12.49 9.35
CA PHE A 137 -13.08 12.60 8.64
C PHE A 137 -13.19 13.62 7.52
N THR A 138 -12.34 14.63 7.54
CA THR A 138 -12.33 15.75 6.56
C THR A 138 -11.11 15.74 5.64
N GLY A 139 -10.24 14.72 5.78
CA GLY A 139 -8.99 14.64 5.04
C GLY A 139 -7.77 14.95 5.91
N CYS A 140 -6.66 15.22 5.26
CA CYS A 140 -5.40 15.57 5.90
C CYS A 140 -5.35 17.02 6.42
N PRO A 141 -4.53 17.29 7.44
CA PRO A 141 -3.66 16.37 8.18
C PRO A 141 -4.44 15.50 9.18
N PHE A 142 -3.77 14.44 9.69
CA PHE A 142 -4.33 13.60 10.75
C PHE A 142 -3.94 14.16 12.12
N LEU A 143 -4.91 14.60 12.89
CA LEU A 143 -4.67 15.32 14.15
C LEU A 143 -4.55 14.37 15.33
N LYS A 144 -3.65 14.73 16.25
CA LYS A 144 -3.47 14.06 17.53
C LYS A 144 -4.74 14.14 18.38
N ASP A 145 -5.05 13.04 19.08
CA ASP A 145 -6.12 12.95 20.08
C ASP A 145 -7.53 13.27 19.58
N VAL A 146 -7.73 13.34 18.26
CA VAL A 146 -9.02 13.52 17.64
C VAL A 146 -9.63 12.17 17.31
N PRO A 147 -10.72 11.74 17.97
CA PRO A 147 -11.46 10.55 17.59
C PRO A 147 -12.07 10.76 16.20
N THR A 148 -11.61 10.00 15.24
CA THR A 148 -12.03 10.15 13.83
C THR A 148 -12.70 8.87 13.35
N ARG A 149 -13.72 9.05 12.53
CA ARG A 149 -14.47 7.97 11.90
C ARG A 149 -14.73 8.27 10.44
N ALA A 150 -14.47 7.28 9.59
CA ALA A 150 -14.96 7.20 8.23
C ALA A 150 -15.85 5.96 8.10
N CYS A 151 -16.93 6.04 7.35
CA CYS A 151 -17.88 4.96 7.26
C CYS A 151 -18.36 4.74 5.82
N ASN A 152 -18.90 3.52 5.60
CA ASN A 152 -19.51 3.11 4.33
C ASN A 152 -18.57 3.17 3.13
N TRP A 153 -17.25 3.06 3.35
CA TRP A 153 -16.31 3.04 2.24
C TRP A 153 -16.33 1.69 1.52
N SER A 154 -16.29 1.74 0.21
CA SER A 154 -15.99 0.60 -0.65
C SER A 154 -15.06 1.03 -1.78
N PRO A 155 -14.19 0.14 -2.29
CA PRO A 155 -13.30 0.48 -3.37
C PRO A 155 -14.07 0.80 -4.66
N ASP A 156 -13.61 1.83 -5.38
CA ASP A 156 -14.09 2.15 -6.72
C ASP A 156 -13.27 1.35 -7.75
N GLU A 157 -13.88 0.32 -8.33
CA GLU A 157 -13.21 -0.58 -9.27
C GLU A 157 -12.69 0.15 -10.51
N THR A 158 -13.31 1.24 -10.92
CA THR A 158 -12.89 1.98 -12.11
C THR A 158 -11.52 2.65 -11.95
N ARG A 159 -11.07 2.83 -10.71
CA ARG A 159 -9.80 3.49 -10.36
C ARG A 159 -8.67 2.52 -10.00
N PHE A 160 -8.80 1.27 -10.41
CA PHE A 160 -7.74 0.28 -10.30
C PHE A 160 -6.96 0.13 -11.61
N PRO A 161 -5.73 -0.42 -11.57
CA PRO A 161 -4.96 -0.69 -12.78
C PRO A 161 -5.73 -1.59 -13.76
N PRO A 162 -5.68 -1.33 -15.07
CA PRO A 162 -6.27 -2.22 -16.07
C PRO A 162 -5.48 -3.55 -16.18
N PHE A 163 -6.06 -4.54 -16.86
CA PHE A 163 -5.42 -5.80 -17.23
C PHE A 163 -4.99 -6.71 -16.07
N ILE A 164 -5.55 -6.52 -14.86
CA ILE A 164 -5.32 -7.47 -13.78
C ILE A 164 -6.05 -8.79 -14.14
N PRO A 165 -5.38 -9.95 -14.06
CA PRO A 165 -5.99 -11.25 -14.36
C PRO A 165 -7.15 -11.60 -13.43
N ASP A 166 -8.10 -12.41 -13.90
CA ASP A 166 -9.17 -12.95 -13.05
C ASP A 166 -8.59 -13.81 -11.93
N GLY A 167 -9.19 -13.73 -10.75
CA GLY A 167 -8.77 -14.50 -9.59
C GLY A 167 -9.08 -13.83 -8.26
N GLU A 168 -8.70 -14.49 -7.18
CA GLU A 168 -8.82 -13.96 -5.82
C GLU A 168 -7.50 -13.28 -5.41
N TYR A 169 -7.62 -12.11 -4.80
CA TYR A 169 -6.49 -11.28 -4.42
C TYR A 169 -6.57 -10.84 -2.96
N MET A 170 -5.41 -10.71 -2.34
CA MET A 170 -5.20 -10.06 -1.06
C MET A 170 -4.19 -8.92 -1.27
N LEU A 171 -4.55 -7.72 -0.89
CA LEU A 171 -3.64 -6.57 -0.82
C LEU A 171 -3.19 -6.41 0.63
N GLU A 172 -1.90 -6.53 0.88
CA GLU A 172 -1.30 -6.13 2.15
C GLU A 172 -0.88 -4.67 2.05
N ILE A 173 -1.40 -3.86 2.95
CA ILE A 173 -1.25 -2.40 2.95
C ILE A 173 -0.56 -2.01 4.24
N GLN A 174 0.71 -1.62 4.13
CA GLN A 174 1.53 -1.15 5.25
C GLN A 174 1.52 0.37 5.26
N MET A 175 1.09 0.96 6.38
CA MET A 175 1.15 2.40 6.58
C MET A 175 2.41 2.77 7.34
N ILE A 176 3.22 3.68 6.79
CA ILE A 176 4.57 3.99 7.27
C ILE A 176 4.72 5.49 7.46
N PHE A 177 5.20 5.89 8.63
CA PHE A 177 5.58 7.27 8.94
C PHE A 177 7.02 7.32 9.45
N ARG A 178 7.89 8.09 8.79
CA ARG A 178 9.31 8.24 9.17
C ARG A 178 10.01 6.90 9.46
N ASN A 179 9.85 5.94 8.57
CA ASN A 179 10.37 4.57 8.67
C ASN A 179 9.76 3.71 9.81
N ALA A 180 8.77 4.21 10.53
CA ALA A 180 8.03 3.42 11.51
C ALA A 180 6.72 2.90 10.91
N GLU A 181 6.44 1.61 11.09
CA GLU A 181 5.16 1.03 10.73
C GLU A 181 4.09 1.55 11.70
N LEU A 182 3.04 2.16 11.14
CA LEU A 182 1.87 2.62 11.90
C LEU A 182 0.87 1.48 12.10
N TYR A 183 0.48 0.83 11.00
CA TYR A 183 -0.44 -0.32 11.00
C TYR A 183 -0.39 -1.06 9.67
N VAL A 184 -0.91 -2.28 9.70
CA VAL A 184 -1.02 -3.14 8.52
C VAL A 184 -2.46 -3.61 8.36
N LEU A 185 -2.98 -3.45 7.15
CA LEU A 185 -4.28 -3.95 6.72
C LEU A 185 -4.12 -5.04 5.66
N ARG A 186 -5.10 -5.93 5.57
CA ARG A 186 -5.27 -6.85 4.45
C ARG A 186 -6.65 -6.67 3.86
N ALA A 187 -6.71 -6.35 2.57
CA ALA A 187 -7.94 -6.21 1.81
C ALA A 187 -8.10 -7.40 0.85
N TYR A 188 -9.26 -8.04 0.89
CA TYR A 188 -9.57 -9.21 0.08
C TYR A 188 -10.61 -8.88 -0.96
N SER A 189 -10.38 -9.34 -2.18
CA SER A 189 -11.28 -9.13 -3.32
C SER A 189 -11.09 -10.18 -4.39
N SER A 190 -12.11 -10.35 -5.21
CA SER A 190 -12.05 -11.19 -6.41
C SER A 190 -12.22 -10.32 -7.66
N ILE A 191 -11.44 -10.61 -8.67
CA ILE A 191 -11.51 -9.97 -10.00
C ILE A 191 -12.09 -10.97 -10.98
N TYR A 192 -13.09 -10.55 -11.76
CA TYR A 192 -13.72 -11.38 -12.77
C TYR A 192 -14.21 -10.57 -13.96
N ARG A 193 -14.29 -11.22 -15.10
CA ARG A 193 -14.88 -10.64 -16.31
C ARG A 193 -16.24 -11.27 -16.57
N PRO A 194 -17.34 -10.47 -16.58
CA PRO A 194 -18.66 -11.00 -16.86
C PRO A 194 -18.74 -11.53 -18.29
N ILE A 195 -19.25 -12.75 -18.46
CA ILE A 195 -19.53 -13.32 -19.77
C ILE A 195 -20.74 -12.57 -20.34
N VAL A 196 -20.54 -11.76 -21.37
CA VAL A 196 -21.63 -11.14 -22.11
C VAL A 196 -22.28 -12.25 -22.94
N LYS A 197 -23.44 -12.74 -22.52
CA LYS A 197 -24.29 -13.57 -23.39
C LYS A 197 -24.80 -12.68 -24.51
N LYS A 198 -24.35 -12.95 -25.74
CA LYS A 198 -24.94 -12.38 -26.95
C LYS A 198 -26.31 -12.99 -27.20
#